data_7325957319a68d73e9907d745e4a6c6a
#
_entry.id   7325957319a68d73e9907d745e4a6c6a
#
_cell.length_a   1.000
_cell.length_b   1.000
_cell.length_c   1.000
_cell.angle_alpha   90.00
_cell.angle_beta   90.00
_cell.angle_gamma   90.00
#
_symmetry.space_group_name_H-M   'P 1'
#
loop_
_entity.id
_entity.type
_entity.pdbx_description
1 polymer ?
#
loop_
_entity_poly.entity_id
_entity_poly.type
_entity_poly.pdbx_seq_one_letter_code
_entity_poly.pdbx_strand_id
1 'polypeptide(L)'
;MNSVVTFIEVENRVISATYRNLMVRAKDMLVDKISGQPLPEPVTTIASPLPTGVLRIRLPDSVRSGIYFLQALNTRGDKVAQSVEFRID
;
A
#
# COMPACT_ATOMS: atom_id res chain seq x y z
N MET A 1 -10.40 -7.87 14.85
CA MET A 1 -10.21 -8.37 13.47
C MET A 1 -8.91 -7.84 12.92
N ASN A 2 -8.22 -8.65 12.14
CA ASN A 2 -6.93 -8.24 11.59
C ASN A 2 -7.12 -7.40 10.34
N SER A 3 -6.30 -6.38 10.20
CA SER A 3 -6.21 -5.60 8.97
C SER A 3 -5.42 -6.41 7.94
N VAL A 4 -5.84 -6.34 6.68
CA VAL A 4 -5.20 -7.09 5.60
C VAL A 4 -5.11 -6.20 4.36
N VAL A 5 -3.98 -6.26 3.66
CA VAL A 5 -3.82 -5.67 2.33
C VAL A 5 -3.36 -6.80 1.41
N THR A 6 -4.12 -7.03 0.34
CA THR A 6 -3.82 -8.09 -0.62
C THR A 6 -3.48 -7.46 -1.98
N PHE A 7 -2.24 -7.68 -2.41
CA PHE A 7 -1.81 -7.24 -3.75
C PHE A 7 -2.47 -8.09 -4.83
N ILE A 8 -2.91 -7.45 -5.91
CA ILE A 8 -3.48 -8.14 -7.07
C ILE A 8 -2.54 -8.04 -8.26
N GLU A 9 -2.24 -6.83 -8.72
CA GLU A 9 -1.40 -6.66 -9.90
C GLU A 9 -0.84 -5.23 -10.00
N VAL A 10 0.19 -5.09 -10.84
CA VAL A 10 0.66 -3.78 -11.31
C VAL A 10 0.55 -3.77 -12.82
N GLU A 11 -0.16 -2.80 -13.37
CA GLU A 11 -0.31 -2.65 -14.81
C GLU A 11 -0.36 -1.18 -15.16
N ASN A 12 0.43 -0.78 -16.18
CA ASN A 12 0.51 0.61 -16.62
C ASN A 12 0.78 1.59 -15.48
N ARG A 13 1.67 1.20 -14.55
CA ARG A 13 2.05 1.99 -13.37
C ARG A 13 0.88 2.25 -12.44
N VAL A 14 -0.09 1.34 -12.41
CA VAL A 14 -1.19 1.37 -11.44
C VAL A 14 -1.18 0.06 -10.65
N ILE A 15 -1.11 0.17 -9.34
CA ILE A 15 -1.22 -0.98 -8.44
C ILE A 15 -2.69 -1.19 -8.13
N SER A 16 -3.16 -2.43 -8.29
CA SER A 16 -4.47 -2.86 -7.81
C SER A 16 -4.28 -3.75 -6.59
N ALA A 17 -5.03 -3.46 -5.55
CA ALA A 17 -4.97 -4.22 -4.30
C ALA A 17 -6.35 -4.18 -3.62
N THR A 18 -6.57 -5.08 -2.68
CA THR A 18 -7.77 -5.05 -1.85
C THR A 18 -7.36 -4.92 -0.39
N TYR A 19 -8.28 -4.43 0.42
CA TYR A 19 -8.02 -4.30 1.85
C TYR A 19 -9.21 -4.75 2.68
N ARG A 20 -8.93 -5.11 3.93
CA ARG A 20 -9.94 -5.43 4.94
C ARG A 20 -9.57 -4.75 6.24
N ASN A 21 -10.59 -4.21 6.91
CA ASN A 21 -10.46 -3.67 8.27
C ASN A 21 -9.41 -2.56 8.41
N LEU A 22 -9.24 -1.72 7.39
CA LEU A 22 -8.45 -0.52 7.52
C LEU A 22 -9.33 0.63 8.01
N MET A 23 -8.80 1.38 8.95
CA MET A 23 -9.50 2.54 9.50
C MET A 23 -9.44 3.71 8.53
N VAL A 24 -10.41 4.62 8.65
CA VAL A 24 -10.33 5.89 7.94
C VAL A 24 -9.02 6.61 8.30
N ARG A 25 -8.40 7.24 7.31
CA ARG A 25 -7.10 7.91 7.42
C ARG A 25 -5.92 6.95 7.55
N ALA A 26 -6.13 5.64 7.47
CA ALA A 26 -5.01 4.72 7.35
C ALA A 26 -4.23 5.07 6.07
N LYS A 27 -2.91 5.06 6.16
CA LYS A 27 -2.03 5.41 5.04
C LYS A 27 -1.39 4.16 4.49
N ASP A 28 -1.39 4.03 3.17
CA ASP A 28 -0.66 2.95 2.52
C ASP A 28 0.66 3.49 2.01
N MET A 29 1.74 2.86 2.47
CA MET A 29 3.10 3.23 2.09
C MET A 29 3.62 2.19 1.11
N LEU A 30 4.37 2.66 0.11
CA LEU A 30 5.12 1.77 -0.77
C LEU A 30 6.53 1.66 -0.21
N VAL A 31 6.96 0.45 0.11
CA VAL A 31 8.24 0.19 0.76
C VAL A 31 9.15 -0.58 -0.18
N ASP A 32 10.38 -0.08 -0.37
CA ASP A 32 11.42 -0.77 -1.14
C ASP A 32 11.93 -1.93 -0.30
N LYS A 33 11.85 -3.15 -0.83
CA LYS A 33 12.26 -4.34 -0.10
C LYS A 33 13.76 -4.34 0.22
N ILE A 34 14.58 -3.88 -0.71
CA ILE A 34 16.04 -3.97 -0.54
C ILE A 34 16.51 -3.01 0.53
N SER A 35 16.07 -1.75 0.47
CA SER A 35 16.48 -0.75 1.47
C SER A 35 15.65 -0.82 2.74
N GLY A 36 14.45 -1.37 2.69
CA GLY A 36 13.52 -1.37 3.80
C GLY A 36 12.91 -0.02 4.08
N GLN A 37 13.12 0.96 3.21
CA GLN A 37 12.67 2.32 3.42
C GLN A 37 11.37 2.60 2.67
N PRO A 38 10.37 3.20 3.33
CA PRO A 38 9.17 3.65 2.63
C PRO A 38 9.46 4.87 1.79
N LEU A 39 8.63 5.10 0.77
CA LEU A 39 8.66 6.38 0.05
C LEU A 39 8.30 7.50 1.03
N PRO A 40 8.78 8.73 0.78
CA PRO A 40 8.56 9.85 1.71
C PRO A 40 7.09 10.16 1.97
N GLU A 41 6.22 9.87 1.01
CA GLU A 41 4.79 10.16 1.14
C GLU A 41 3.96 8.91 0.92
N PRO A 42 2.78 8.81 1.57
CA PRO A 42 1.89 7.68 1.32
C PRO A 42 1.40 7.69 -0.11
N VAL A 43 1.25 6.49 -0.70
CA VAL A 43 0.74 6.38 -2.07
C VAL A 43 -0.78 6.46 -2.12
N THR A 44 -1.45 6.21 -1.00
CA THR A 44 -2.88 6.46 -0.87
C THR A 44 -3.27 6.54 0.60
N THR A 45 -4.45 7.09 0.86
CA THR A 45 -5.02 7.20 2.20
C THR A 45 -6.46 6.73 2.15
N ILE A 46 -6.87 5.97 3.15
CA ILE A 46 -8.24 5.43 3.21
C ILE A 46 -9.20 6.56 3.57
N ALA A 47 -10.13 6.85 2.66
CA ALA A 47 -11.09 7.93 2.84
C ALA A 47 -12.38 7.47 3.52
N SER A 48 -12.74 6.20 3.40
CA SER A 48 -13.98 5.65 3.95
C SER A 48 -13.71 4.42 4.81
N PRO A 49 -14.33 4.31 5.98
CA PRO A 49 -14.12 3.16 6.86
C PRO A 49 -14.96 1.95 6.45
N LEU A 50 -14.80 1.51 5.21
CA LEU A 50 -15.48 0.30 4.74
C LEU A 50 -14.77 -0.93 5.27
N PRO A 51 -15.51 -2.00 5.61
CA PRO A 51 -14.87 -3.23 6.08
C PRO A 51 -13.99 -3.89 5.04
N THR A 52 -14.31 -3.70 3.75
CA THR A 52 -13.48 -4.17 2.64
C THR A 52 -13.50 -3.12 1.55
N GLY A 53 -12.46 -3.10 0.72
CA GLY A 53 -12.41 -2.17 -0.38
C GLY A 53 -11.32 -2.52 -1.37
N VAL A 54 -11.30 -1.74 -2.46
CA VAL A 54 -10.32 -1.89 -3.53
C VAL A 54 -9.45 -0.64 -3.56
N LEU A 55 -8.15 -0.85 -3.66
CA LEU A 55 -7.18 0.23 -3.82
C LEU A 55 -6.71 0.24 -5.26
N ARG A 56 -6.68 1.43 -5.86
CA ARG A 56 -6.03 1.68 -7.14
C ARG A 56 -5.06 2.81 -6.93
N ILE A 57 -3.79 2.50 -7.05
CA ILE A 57 -2.72 3.41 -6.69
C ILE A 57 -1.91 3.72 -7.94
N ARG A 58 -1.95 4.98 -8.38
CA ARG A 58 -1.08 5.43 -9.46
C ARG A 58 0.30 5.67 -8.90
N LEU A 59 1.30 5.02 -9.48
CA LEU A 59 2.67 5.18 -9.02
C LEU A 59 3.21 6.57 -9.36
N PRO A 60 3.87 7.23 -8.40
CA PRO A 60 4.60 8.47 -8.70
C PRO A 60 5.70 8.21 -9.73
N ASP A 61 6.04 9.24 -10.51
CA ASP A 61 7.09 9.14 -11.53
C ASP A 61 8.46 8.81 -10.92
N SER A 62 8.66 9.14 -9.66
CA SER A 62 9.91 8.90 -8.95
C SER A 62 10.13 7.43 -8.59
N VAL A 63 9.10 6.59 -8.69
CA VAL A 63 9.23 5.17 -8.35
C VAL A 63 10.01 4.45 -9.44
N ARG A 64 11.10 3.79 -9.04
CA ARG A 64 11.97 3.06 -9.94
C ARG A 64 11.61 1.58 -9.97
N SER A 65 12.13 0.87 -10.96
CA SER A 65 11.98 -0.58 -11.03
C SER A 65 12.57 -1.23 -9.78
N GLY A 66 11.93 -2.28 -9.30
CA GLY A 66 12.42 -2.98 -8.13
C GLY A 66 11.35 -3.83 -7.48
N ILE A 67 11.70 -4.36 -6.32
CA ILE A 67 10.79 -5.17 -5.51
C ILE A 67 10.25 -4.31 -4.38
N TYR A 68 8.94 -4.29 -4.23
CA TYR A 68 8.25 -3.45 -3.27
C TYR A 68 7.17 -4.24 -2.54
N PHE A 69 6.64 -3.66 -1.49
CA PHE A 69 5.41 -4.14 -0.85
C PHE A 69 4.62 -2.95 -0.32
N LEU A 70 3.32 -3.15 -0.13
CA LEU A 70 2.46 -2.14 0.47
C LEU A 70 2.40 -2.38 1.98
N GLN A 71 2.48 -1.30 2.74
CA GLN A 71 2.41 -1.34 4.19
C GLN A 71 1.37 -0.32 4.63
N ALA A 72 0.36 -0.79 5.37
CA ALA A 72 -0.68 0.10 5.88
C ALA A 72 -0.33 0.53 7.29
N LEU A 73 -0.42 1.84 7.53
CA LEU A 73 -0.18 2.44 8.83
C LEU A 73 -1.48 3.06 9.36
N ASN A 74 -1.70 2.95 10.66
CA ASN A 74 -2.83 3.65 11.28
C ASN A 74 -2.50 5.13 11.49
N THR A 75 -3.42 5.88 12.11
CA THR A 75 -3.23 7.32 12.31
C THR A 75 -2.07 7.65 13.24
N ARG A 76 -1.63 6.67 14.05
CA ARG A 76 -0.48 6.85 14.94
C ARG A 76 0.84 6.45 14.31
N GLY A 77 0.80 5.97 13.06
CA GLY A 77 2.00 5.53 12.37
C GLY A 77 2.39 4.09 12.63
N ASP A 78 1.55 3.32 13.32
CA ASP A 78 1.83 1.90 13.58
C ASP A 78 1.45 1.05 12.36
N LYS A 79 2.29 0.07 12.05
CA LYS A 79 2.00 -0.87 10.97
C LYS A 79 0.85 -1.79 11.39
N VAL A 80 -0.21 -1.84 10.57
CA VAL A 80 -1.36 -2.69 10.84
C VAL A 80 -1.55 -3.79 9.79
N ALA A 81 -0.93 -3.66 8.62
CA ALA A 81 -1.00 -4.66 7.56
C ALA A 81 0.15 -4.52 6.59
N GLN A 82 0.43 -5.57 5.85
CA GLN A 82 1.50 -5.58 4.84
C GLN A 82 1.13 -6.57 3.74
N SER A 83 1.30 -6.17 2.50
CA SER A 83 1.06 -7.05 1.36
C SER A 83 2.25 -7.99 1.14
N VAL A 84 2.06 -8.97 0.24
CA VAL A 84 3.18 -9.74 -0.31
C VAL A 84 4.07 -8.81 -1.12
N GLU A 85 5.28 -9.25 -1.37
CA GLU A 85 6.20 -8.52 -2.24
C GLU A 85 5.79 -8.65 -3.69
N PHE A 86 6.02 -7.59 -4.47
CA PHE A 86 5.73 -7.59 -5.90
C PHE A 86 6.77 -6.75 -6.64
N ARG A 87 6.83 -6.96 -7.95
CA ARG A 87 7.80 -6.27 -8.79
C ARG A 87 7.17 -5.12 -9.54
N ILE A 88 7.86 -3.98 -9.57
CA ILE A 88 7.54 -2.83 -10.42
C ILE A 88 8.61 -2.77 -11.50
N ASP A 89 8.20 -2.83 -12.75
CA ASP A 89 9.11 -2.77 -13.90
C ASP A 89 9.36 -1.34 -14.34
#